data_0b91011aa598698196888de06297c1e1
#
_entry.id   0b91011aa598698196888de06297c1e1
#
_cell.length_a   1.000
_cell.length_b   1.000
_cell.length_c   1.000
_cell.angle_alpha   90.00
_cell.angle_beta   90.00
_cell.angle_gamma   90.00
#
_symmetry.space_group_name_H-M   'P 1'
#
loop_
_entity.id
_entity.type
_entity.pdbx_description
1 polymer ?
#
loop_
_entity_poly.entity_id
_entity_poly.type
_entity_poly.pdbx_seq_one_letter_code
_entity_poly.pdbx_strand_id
1 'polypeptide(L)'
;MVLIPVTSGLSQLKWVWFAQKRRTMSDLRYFDSASRGIIGSLALIFEQQGRHFAVLAALATILAVGFDPFIQNLVHYTPGPTENITVPAYVTYSADYSTNGIPASASQLGASYVYWIDSVMKANVYNSLLNTDKSQAWSIPQFDCATGNCTWDPIATLAVRPSCKSFSSVLQNNCSWQMDDEEQCQLSLPGTEFGLAWSAWPGQRDVPMNLTTAVNGTVHSGESLPVVQMMMAKGSNSNSTALAFGNSISNASTIFATECAFQICVQSVRPRVNNGVYYEDSIDWWCNFTLQTMPTNYSLLHKDNPVGWRRLELSPPWAEDHGMQPGQTFGIASSSLSSLTGFIQGIFAGAVTVMSPSLSILPPQSMYAARDVLGSIFYGNISGCADEDDHLVCAANNAAKAMTKTLRDSAFVASRSDNTTMARGRTLIMVNFVRIQWVWIALPALVLLLALLTWIGTLWKSSQAKVPRWRDDILPLLFLYREAEEVQPEMDGAGQSSAQIAETCTAAKVQLQAKDLRYRLL
;
A
#
# COMPACT_ATOMS: atom_id res chain seq x y z
N MET A 1 -30.65 -36.57 3.37
CA MET A 1 -31.99 -36.54 3.99
C MET A 1 -33.07 -35.94 3.07
N VAL A 2 -32.83 -34.89 2.28
CA VAL A 2 -33.82 -34.23 1.42
C VAL A 2 -34.40 -35.14 0.31
N LEU A 3 -33.65 -36.10 -0.20
CA LEU A 3 -34.08 -37.01 -1.24
C LEU A 3 -35.02 -38.15 -0.78
N ILE A 4 -35.04 -38.46 0.52
CA ILE A 4 -35.88 -39.56 1.05
C ILE A 4 -37.38 -39.33 0.73
N PRO A 5 -37.97 -38.16 0.99
CA PRO A 5 -39.36 -37.92 0.65
C PRO A 5 -39.61 -37.93 -0.88
N VAL A 6 -38.61 -37.52 -1.67
CA VAL A 6 -38.70 -37.52 -3.16
C VAL A 6 -38.72 -38.92 -3.71
N THR A 7 -37.78 -39.79 -3.30
CA THR A 7 -37.69 -41.19 -3.74
C THR A 7 -38.91 -42.00 -3.30
N SER A 8 -39.33 -41.83 -2.03
CA SER A 8 -40.56 -42.46 -1.54
C SER A 8 -41.81 -41.96 -2.26
N GLY A 9 -41.82 -40.64 -2.62
CA GLY A 9 -42.88 -40.04 -3.42
C GLY A 9 -42.97 -40.61 -4.82
N LEU A 10 -41.82 -40.76 -5.51
CA LEU A 10 -41.76 -41.39 -6.84
C LEU A 10 -42.27 -42.83 -6.79
N SER A 11 -41.84 -43.59 -5.79
CA SER A 11 -42.28 -44.96 -5.59
C SER A 11 -43.79 -45.07 -5.31
N GLN A 12 -44.39 -44.10 -4.63
CA GLN A 12 -45.84 -44.06 -4.41
C GLN A 12 -46.60 -43.61 -5.64
N LEU A 13 -46.07 -42.67 -6.43
CA LEU A 13 -46.71 -42.13 -7.64
C LEU A 13 -46.87 -43.21 -8.75
N LYS A 14 -46.03 -44.26 -8.77
CA LYS A 14 -46.20 -45.39 -9.66
C LYS A 14 -47.58 -46.05 -9.47
N TRP A 15 -48.01 -46.27 -8.24
CA TRP A 15 -49.29 -46.88 -7.93
C TRP A 15 -50.45 -45.97 -8.29
N VAL A 16 -50.34 -44.68 -8.11
CA VAL A 16 -51.32 -43.67 -8.55
C VAL A 16 -51.48 -43.66 -10.07
N TRP A 17 -50.34 -43.82 -10.80
CA TRP A 17 -50.31 -43.87 -12.26
C TRP A 17 -51.13 -45.03 -12.83
N PHE A 18 -50.97 -46.21 -12.26
CA PHE A 18 -51.69 -47.39 -12.65
C PHE A 18 -53.15 -47.44 -12.20
N ALA A 19 -53.51 -46.71 -11.12
CA ALA A 19 -54.90 -46.62 -10.68
C ALA A 19 -55.79 -45.75 -11.60
N GLN A 20 -55.20 -44.78 -12.30
CA GLN A 20 -55.99 -43.83 -13.10
C GLN A 20 -56.42 -44.37 -14.45
N LYS A 21 -55.62 -45.16 -15.15
CA LYS A 21 -55.87 -45.68 -16.51
C LYS A 21 -55.06 -46.95 -16.75
N ARG A 22 -55.47 -47.75 -17.75
CA ARG A 22 -54.66 -48.85 -18.28
C ARG A 22 -53.36 -48.31 -18.88
N ARG A 23 -52.20 -48.80 -18.40
CA ARG A 23 -50.87 -48.35 -18.76
C ARG A 23 -49.99 -49.54 -19.13
N THR A 24 -48.90 -49.25 -19.87
CA THR A 24 -47.91 -50.25 -20.25
C THR A 24 -47.12 -50.68 -19.00
N MET A 25 -46.83 -51.95 -18.89
CA MET A 25 -46.09 -52.49 -17.75
C MET A 25 -44.64 -51.97 -17.70
N SER A 26 -44.10 -51.50 -18.84
CA SER A 26 -42.79 -50.81 -18.90
C SER A 26 -42.73 -49.51 -18.08
N ASP A 27 -43.87 -48.82 -17.90
CA ASP A 27 -43.94 -47.60 -17.08
C ASP A 27 -43.51 -47.87 -15.66
N LEU A 28 -43.78 -49.04 -15.09
CA LEU A 28 -43.35 -49.47 -13.77
C LEU A 28 -41.83 -49.40 -13.62
N ARG A 29 -41.12 -49.83 -14.65
CA ARG A 29 -39.66 -49.80 -14.70
C ARG A 29 -39.11 -48.37 -14.67
N TYR A 30 -39.73 -47.44 -15.40
CA TYR A 30 -39.30 -46.04 -15.45
C TYR A 30 -39.48 -45.36 -14.08
N PHE A 31 -40.61 -45.59 -13.40
CA PHE A 31 -40.84 -45.06 -12.06
C PHE A 31 -39.87 -45.65 -11.00
N ASP A 32 -39.62 -46.97 -11.06
CA ASP A 32 -38.68 -47.64 -10.15
C ASP A 32 -37.25 -47.16 -10.38
N SER A 33 -36.82 -47.06 -11.65
CA SER A 33 -35.49 -46.51 -12.00
C SER A 33 -35.33 -45.06 -11.56
N ALA A 34 -36.39 -44.23 -11.71
CA ALA A 34 -36.34 -42.82 -11.29
C ALA A 34 -36.21 -42.65 -9.76
N SER A 35 -36.76 -43.56 -8.99
CA SER A 35 -36.60 -43.57 -7.53
C SER A 35 -35.20 -43.96 -7.08
N ARG A 36 -34.41 -44.58 -7.95
CA ARG A 36 -33.04 -45.07 -7.62
C ARG A 36 -31.91 -44.17 -8.08
N GLY A 37 -32.16 -43.17 -8.94
CA GLY A 37 -31.09 -42.24 -9.31
C GLY A 37 -31.38 -41.34 -10.54
N ILE A 38 -30.35 -40.62 -10.95
CA ILE A 38 -30.41 -39.53 -11.93
C ILE A 38 -30.79 -40.08 -13.33
N ILE A 39 -30.17 -41.18 -13.76
CA ILE A 39 -30.39 -41.75 -15.10
C ILE A 39 -31.84 -42.18 -15.23
N GLY A 40 -32.40 -42.85 -14.22
CA GLY A 40 -33.79 -43.21 -14.18
C GLY A 40 -34.74 -42.01 -14.16
N SER A 41 -34.39 -40.95 -13.43
CA SER A 41 -35.12 -39.69 -13.39
C SER A 41 -35.17 -39.01 -14.75
N LEU A 42 -34.05 -38.98 -15.49
CA LEU A 42 -34.00 -38.47 -16.87
C LEU A 42 -34.88 -39.29 -17.78
N ALA A 43 -34.79 -40.62 -17.74
CA ALA A 43 -35.61 -41.51 -18.55
C ALA A 43 -37.12 -41.29 -18.30
N LEU A 44 -37.53 -41.12 -17.03
CA LEU A 44 -38.90 -40.82 -16.67
C LEU A 44 -39.40 -39.48 -17.26
N ILE A 45 -38.57 -38.45 -17.25
CA ILE A 45 -38.92 -37.13 -17.79
C ILE A 45 -39.16 -37.22 -19.29
N PHE A 46 -38.27 -37.93 -20.02
CA PHE A 46 -38.41 -38.11 -21.48
C PHE A 46 -39.63 -38.93 -21.84
N GLU A 47 -39.90 -40.05 -21.14
CA GLU A 47 -41.05 -40.92 -21.42
C GLU A 47 -42.38 -40.21 -21.11
N GLN A 48 -42.46 -39.49 -20.00
CA GLN A 48 -43.67 -38.77 -19.60
C GLN A 48 -43.85 -37.42 -20.29
N GLN A 49 -42.90 -36.99 -21.14
CA GLN A 49 -42.94 -35.72 -21.87
C GLN A 49 -43.32 -34.51 -21.00
N GLY A 50 -42.93 -34.50 -19.74
CA GLY A 50 -43.24 -33.42 -18.81
C GLY A 50 -44.68 -33.32 -18.31
N ARG A 51 -45.57 -34.23 -18.71
CA ARG A 51 -47.02 -34.12 -18.45
C ARG A 51 -47.49 -34.71 -17.12
N HIS A 52 -46.63 -35.44 -16.43
CA HIS A 52 -47.01 -36.08 -15.16
C HIS A 52 -46.35 -35.40 -13.96
N PHE A 53 -47.07 -35.38 -12.85
CA PHE A 53 -46.58 -34.78 -11.61
C PHE A 53 -45.26 -35.38 -11.09
N ALA A 54 -44.99 -36.65 -11.39
CA ALA A 54 -43.73 -37.33 -11.05
C ALA A 54 -42.48 -36.65 -11.65
N VAL A 55 -42.65 -35.86 -12.73
CA VAL A 55 -41.56 -35.08 -13.33
C VAL A 55 -40.95 -34.07 -12.34
N LEU A 56 -41.74 -33.50 -11.45
CA LEU A 56 -41.22 -32.59 -10.40
C LEU A 56 -40.27 -33.32 -9.44
N ALA A 57 -40.62 -34.55 -9.08
CA ALA A 57 -39.78 -35.39 -8.23
C ALA A 57 -38.51 -35.85 -8.95
N ALA A 58 -38.60 -36.21 -10.23
CA ALA A 58 -37.45 -36.56 -11.05
C ALA A 58 -36.52 -35.35 -11.23
N LEU A 59 -37.08 -34.16 -11.45
CA LEU A 59 -36.31 -32.91 -11.55
C LEU A 59 -35.60 -32.59 -10.21
N ALA A 60 -36.27 -32.77 -9.07
CA ALA A 60 -35.66 -32.58 -7.76
C ALA A 60 -34.48 -33.54 -7.54
N THR A 61 -34.58 -34.80 -8.00
CA THR A 61 -33.50 -35.79 -7.92
C THR A 61 -32.30 -35.38 -8.77
N ILE A 62 -32.51 -34.84 -9.97
CA ILE A 62 -31.45 -34.38 -10.86
C ILE A 62 -30.76 -33.14 -10.27
N LEU A 63 -31.51 -32.14 -9.83
CA LEU A 63 -30.99 -30.90 -9.30
C LEU A 63 -30.28 -31.10 -7.95
N ALA A 64 -30.64 -32.14 -7.20
CA ALA A 64 -29.99 -32.48 -5.93
C ALA A 64 -28.51 -32.85 -6.08
N VAL A 65 -28.03 -33.23 -7.27
CA VAL A 65 -26.59 -33.43 -7.53
C VAL A 65 -25.77 -32.14 -7.36
N GLY A 66 -26.37 -31.01 -7.73
CA GLY A 66 -25.75 -29.71 -7.57
C GLY A 66 -25.82 -29.16 -6.15
N PHE A 67 -26.52 -29.84 -5.22
CA PHE A 67 -26.76 -29.32 -3.87
C PHE A 67 -25.46 -29.05 -3.10
N ASP A 68 -24.54 -30.01 -3.06
CA ASP A 68 -23.29 -29.90 -2.30
C ASP A 68 -22.35 -28.83 -2.87
N PRO A 69 -22.07 -28.75 -4.19
CA PRO A 69 -21.27 -27.68 -4.75
C PRO A 69 -21.85 -26.30 -4.50
N PHE A 70 -23.17 -26.14 -4.55
CA PHE A 70 -23.82 -24.86 -4.31
C PHE A 70 -23.71 -24.43 -2.84
N ILE A 71 -23.87 -25.36 -1.89
CA ILE A 71 -23.68 -25.07 -0.46
C ILE A 71 -22.22 -24.74 -0.15
N GLN A 72 -21.25 -25.44 -0.75
CA GLN A 72 -19.84 -25.16 -0.55
C GLN A 72 -19.45 -23.75 -1.04
N ASN A 73 -20.04 -23.30 -2.16
CA ASN A 73 -19.80 -21.96 -2.68
C ASN A 73 -20.58 -20.84 -1.95
N LEU A 74 -21.49 -21.18 -1.04
CA LEU A 74 -22.25 -20.22 -0.24
C LEU A 74 -21.35 -19.42 0.69
N VAL A 75 -20.30 -20.04 1.22
CA VAL A 75 -19.35 -19.44 2.16
C VAL A 75 -18.02 -19.17 1.46
N HIS A 76 -17.69 -17.91 1.34
CA HIS A 76 -16.43 -17.48 0.75
C HIS A 76 -15.57 -16.76 1.80
N TYR A 77 -14.29 -17.12 1.87
CA TYR A 77 -13.32 -16.49 2.75
C TYR A 77 -12.56 -15.42 2.00
N THR A 78 -12.68 -14.16 2.42
CA THR A 78 -11.93 -13.05 1.86
C THR A 78 -10.95 -12.52 2.90
N PRO A 79 -9.63 -12.51 2.63
CA PRO A 79 -8.68 -11.88 3.53
C PRO A 79 -8.91 -10.36 3.54
N GLY A 80 -8.92 -9.78 4.70
CA GLY A 80 -9.05 -8.33 4.89
C GLY A 80 -8.28 -7.84 6.10
N PRO A 81 -7.82 -6.59 6.11
CA PRO A 81 -7.12 -6.00 7.23
C PRO A 81 -8.09 -5.73 8.38
N THR A 82 -7.65 -6.04 9.58
CA THR A 82 -8.34 -5.74 10.85
C THR A 82 -7.34 -5.18 11.83
N GLU A 83 -7.78 -4.24 12.66
CA GLU A 83 -6.96 -3.65 13.71
C GLU A 83 -6.65 -4.68 14.80
N ASN A 84 -5.38 -4.76 15.18
CA ASN A 84 -4.93 -5.53 16.32
C ASN A 84 -4.78 -4.62 17.54
N ILE A 85 -5.72 -4.68 18.47
CA ILE A 85 -5.77 -3.84 19.65
C ILE A 85 -4.66 -4.18 20.66
N THR A 86 -4.10 -5.40 20.61
CA THR A 86 -3.15 -5.88 21.61
C THR A 86 -1.73 -5.37 21.40
N VAL A 87 -1.37 -4.99 20.17
CA VAL A 87 -0.02 -4.55 19.82
C VAL A 87 -0.11 -3.19 19.12
N PRO A 88 0.16 -2.09 19.80
CA PRO A 88 0.17 -0.76 19.18
C PRO A 88 1.39 -0.61 18.27
N ALA A 89 1.28 0.28 17.27
CA ALA A 89 2.42 0.77 16.48
C ALA A 89 2.94 2.09 17.07
N TYR A 90 4.21 2.39 16.82
CA TYR A 90 4.82 3.63 17.27
C TYR A 90 5.65 4.27 16.16
N VAL A 91 5.69 5.62 16.11
CA VAL A 91 6.54 6.40 15.22
C VAL A 91 7.02 7.65 15.91
N THR A 92 8.26 8.06 15.66
CA THR A 92 8.85 9.25 16.26
C THR A 92 8.24 10.53 15.71
N TYR A 93 8.06 11.49 16.59
CA TYR A 93 7.77 12.90 16.30
C TYR A 93 8.45 13.79 17.32
N SER A 94 8.65 15.06 17.01
CA SER A 94 9.21 16.01 17.96
C SER A 94 8.56 17.37 17.80
N ALA A 95 8.23 17.98 18.93
CA ALA A 95 7.80 19.38 19.02
C ALA A 95 8.98 20.31 19.36
N ASP A 96 10.07 19.78 19.87
CA ASP A 96 11.22 20.54 20.36
C ASP A 96 12.53 19.92 19.88
N TYR A 97 13.49 20.79 19.55
CA TYR A 97 14.85 20.38 19.28
C TYR A 97 15.83 21.27 20.05
N SER A 98 16.49 20.71 21.04
CA SER A 98 17.40 21.39 21.94
C SER A 98 18.75 20.68 22.14
N THR A 99 19.15 19.85 21.17
CA THR A 99 20.45 19.19 21.23
C THR A 99 21.57 20.22 21.05
N ASN A 100 22.23 20.53 22.13
CA ASN A 100 23.42 21.37 22.12
C ASN A 100 24.60 20.48 21.79
N GLY A 101 25.29 20.77 20.69
CA GLY A 101 26.61 20.20 20.44
C GLY A 101 27.57 20.58 21.57
N ILE A 102 28.73 19.96 21.60
CA ILE A 102 29.78 20.25 22.59
C ILE A 102 30.22 21.71 22.43
N PRO A 103 30.15 22.54 23.49
CA PRO A 103 30.65 23.91 23.41
C PRO A 103 32.16 23.89 23.13
N ALA A 104 32.58 24.49 22.03
CA ALA A 104 34.00 24.66 21.76
C ALA A 104 34.53 25.84 22.59
N SER A 105 35.41 25.54 23.50
CA SER A 105 36.23 26.35 24.37
C SER A 105 35.98 27.86 24.50
N ALA A 106 35.77 28.29 25.72
CA ALA A 106 35.90 29.69 26.13
C ALA A 106 37.34 30.17 25.95
N SER A 107 37.58 31.23 25.20
CA SER A 107 38.80 32.01 25.34
C SER A 107 38.66 32.90 26.59
N GLN A 108 39.75 33.09 27.32
CA GLN A 108 39.79 33.87 28.57
C GLN A 108 39.45 35.36 28.40
N LEU A 109 39.13 35.83 27.19
CA LEU A 109 38.95 37.26 26.86
C LEU A 109 37.54 37.63 26.34
N GLY A 110 36.59 36.78 26.52
CA GLY A 110 35.19 37.03 26.12
C GLY A 110 34.54 35.75 25.63
N ALA A 111 33.49 35.31 26.34
CA ALA A 111 32.83 34.06 26.07
C ALA A 111 32.10 34.07 24.71
N SER A 112 32.81 33.72 23.66
CA SER A 112 32.19 33.31 22.38
C SER A 112 31.95 31.81 22.41
N TYR A 113 30.73 31.38 22.72
CA TYR A 113 30.38 29.98 22.68
C TYR A 113 30.10 29.59 21.23
N VAL A 114 30.94 28.72 20.67
CA VAL A 114 30.69 28.05 19.39
C VAL A 114 30.06 26.69 19.70
N TYR A 115 28.84 26.51 19.26
CA TYR A 115 28.14 25.23 19.42
C TYR A 115 28.41 24.35 18.22
N TRP A 116 28.84 23.11 18.46
CA TRP A 116 28.99 22.10 17.42
C TRP A 116 27.67 21.32 17.29
N ILE A 117 27.28 21.04 16.06
CA ILE A 117 26.11 20.21 15.81
C ILE A 117 26.33 18.79 16.34
N ASP A 118 25.25 18.13 16.77
CA ASP A 118 25.34 16.77 17.27
C ASP A 118 25.79 15.76 16.18
N SER A 119 26.38 14.64 16.63
CA SER A 119 26.95 13.63 15.73
C SER A 119 25.92 12.89 14.92
N VAL A 120 24.67 12.74 15.42
CA VAL A 120 23.59 12.05 14.71
C VAL A 120 23.14 12.89 13.53
N MET A 121 22.98 14.20 13.71
CA MET A 121 22.66 15.12 12.63
C MET A 121 23.74 15.08 11.53
N LYS A 122 25.02 15.14 11.89
CA LYS A 122 26.14 15.01 10.94
C LYS A 122 26.07 13.70 10.17
N ALA A 123 25.93 12.59 10.88
CA ALA A 123 25.89 11.27 10.26
C ALA A 123 24.74 11.13 9.25
N ASN A 124 23.54 11.57 9.62
CA ASN A 124 22.39 11.50 8.73
C ASN A 124 22.55 12.39 7.49
N VAL A 125 23.02 13.63 7.65
CA VAL A 125 23.23 14.54 6.53
C VAL A 125 24.34 14.02 5.61
N TYR A 126 25.47 13.56 6.16
CA TYR A 126 26.53 12.98 5.34
C TYR A 126 26.06 11.73 4.60
N ASN A 127 25.32 10.85 5.26
CA ASN A 127 24.73 9.69 4.59
C ASN A 127 23.80 10.09 3.45
N SER A 128 23.04 11.16 3.59
CA SER A 128 22.12 11.64 2.54
C SER A 128 22.84 12.19 1.30
N LEU A 129 24.06 12.69 1.47
CA LEU A 129 24.86 13.34 0.42
C LEU A 129 25.92 12.40 -0.19
N LEU A 130 26.42 11.43 0.60
CA LEU A 130 27.58 10.61 0.22
C LEU A 130 27.25 9.13 0.04
N ASN A 131 26.14 8.65 0.63
CA ASN A 131 25.74 7.27 0.51
C ASN A 131 24.97 7.03 -0.80
N THR A 132 25.36 6.00 -1.54
CA THR A 132 24.70 5.59 -2.78
C THR A 132 23.64 4.49 -2.57
N ASP A 133 23.40 4.07 -1.32
CA ASP A 133 22.42 3.05 -0.99
C ASP A 133 20.99 3.53 -1.31
N LYS A 134 20.26 2.70 -2.05
CA LYS A 134 18.89 2.98 -2.47
C LYS A 134 17.87 2.92 -1.32
N SER A 135 18.22 2.31 -0.20
CA SER A 135 17.30 2.17 0.95
C SER A 135 16.92 3.50 1.60
N GLN A 136 17.76 4.53 1.44
CA GLN A 136 17.56 5.87 2.00
C GLN A 136 17.21 5.88 3.51
N ALA A 137 17.83 5.00 4.28
CA ALA A 137 17.56 4.86 5.73
C ALA A 137 17.74 6.17 6.50
N TRP A 138 18.54 7.10 5.98
CA TRP A 138 18.76 8.43 6.52
C TRP A 138 17.53 9.36 6.42
N SER A 139 16.50 9.00 5.68
CA SER A 139 15.24 9.77 5.53
C SER A 139 14.07 9.18 6.33
N ILE A 140 14.17 7.92 6.76
CA ILE A 140 13.09 7.19 7.43
C ILE A 140 13.18 7.41 8.94
N PRO A 141 12.14 7.98 9.61
CA PRO A 141 12.12 8.14 11.05
C PRO A 141 12.09 6.79 11.77
N GLN A 142 12.43 6.77 13.06
CA GLN A 142 12.30 5.56 13.88
C GLN A 142 10.82 5.18 14.02
N PHE A 143 10.49 3.93 13.77
CA PHE A 143 9.14 3.40 13.94
C PHE A 143 9.17 1.95 14.42
N ASP A 144 8.09 1.55 15.08
CA ASP A 144 7.84 0.17 15.48
C ASP A 144 6.49 -0.29 14.91
N CYS A 145 6.53 -1.35 14.12
CA CYS A 145 5.37 -1.92 13.44
C CYS A 145 5.51 -3.44 13.36
N ALA A 146 5.11 -4.15 14.42
CA ALA A 146 5.33 -5.58 14.59
C ALA A 146 4.68 -6.45 13.49
N THR A 147 3.59 -5.98 12.86
CA THR A 147 2.88 -6.74 11.82
C THR A 147 3.34 -6.44 10.40
N GLY A 148 4.21 -5.42 10.23
CA GLY A 148 4.59 -4.91 8.91
C GLY A 148 3.48 -4.14 8.18
N ASN A 149 2.29 -3.98 8.79
CA ASN A 149 1.19 -3.18 8.25
C ASN A 149 0.60 -2.33 9.38
N CYS A 150 0.87 -1.03 9.34
CA CYS A 150 0.49 -0.09 10.40
C CYS A 150 0.03 1.23 9.82
N THR A 151 -0.84 1.92 10.57
CA THR A 151 -1.36 3.24 10.21
C THR A 151 -1.38 4.14 11.44
N TRP A 152 -1.17 5.43 11.20
CA TRP A 152 -1.26 6.48 12.22
C TRP A 152 -2.26 7.54 11.79
N ASP A 153 -2.88 8.17 12.77
CA ASP A 153 -3.60 9.41 12.55
C ASP A 153 -2.59 10.51 12.20
N PRO A 154 -3.01 11.67 11.68
CA PRO A 154 -2.09 12.77 11.39
C PRO A 154 -1.22 13.14 12.59
N ILE A 155 0.03 13.49 12.33
CA ILE A 155 1.02 13.86 13.33
C ILE A 155 1.68 15.16 12.89
N ALA A 156 1.67 16.18 13.76
CA ALA A 156 2.43 17.39 13.57
C ALA A 156 3.84 17.24 14.18
N THR A 157 4.88 17.57 13.44
CA THR A 157 6.28 17.42 13.89
C THR A 157 7.18 18.49 13.30
N LEU A 158 8.27 18.80 13.98
CA LEU A 158 9.34 19.63 13.43
C LEU A 158 9.92 18.97 12.19
N ALA A 159 10.17 19.80 11.16
CA ALA A 159 10.74 19.38 9.89
C ALA A 159 11.58 20.49 9.27
N VAL A 160 12.40 20.14 8.30
CA VAL A 160 13.15 21.09 7.46
C VAL A 160 12.58 21.03 6.06
N ARG A 161 12.11 22.17 5.56
CA ARG A 161 11.58 22.31 4.19
C ARG A 161 12.64 22.94 3.30
N PRO A 162 13.08 22.29 2.21
CA PRO A 162 13.93 22.91 1.22
C PRO A 162 13.09 23.76 0.25
N SER A 163 13.61 24.91 -0.15
CA SER A 163 13.03 25.76 -1.17
C SER A 163 14.14 26.25 -2.10
N CYS A 164 14.17 25.78 -3.32
CA CYS A 164 15.21 26.12 -4.29
C CYS A 164 14.63 26.97 -5.42
N LYS A 165 15.38 28.01 -5.81
CA LYS A 165 15.02 28.89 -6.92
C LYS A 165 16.26 29.28 -7.73
N SER A 166 16.10 29.49 -9.03
CA SER A 166 17.17 30.01 -9.87
C SER A 166 17.33 31.51 -9.71
N PHE A 167 18.58 31.97 -9.67
CA PHE A 167 18.95 33.38 -9.72
C PHE A 167 19.74 33.76 -10.97
N SER A 168 19.71 32.95 -12.02
CA SER A 168 20.42 33.15 -13.28
C SER A 168 20.14 34.51 -13.94
N SER A 169 18.94 35.05 -13.73
CA SER A 169 18.53 36.34 -14.33
C SER A 169 19.26 37.58 -13.81
N VAL A 170 19.91 37.47 -12.64
CA VAL A 170 20.65 38.59 -12.03
C VAL A 170 22.15 38.51 -12.23
N LEU A 171 22.65 37.49 -12.89
CA LEU A 171 24.08 37.26 -13.14
C LEU A 171 24.62 38.26 -14.17
N GLN A 172 25.85 38.69 -13.96
CA GLN A 172 26.58 39.54 -14.89
C GLN A 172 27.74 38.77 -15.51
N ASN A 173 27.82 38.80 -16.82
CA ASN A 173 28.91 38.22 -17.59
C ASN A 173 29.90 39.32 -17.94
N ASN A 174 31.12 39.23 -17.46
CA ASN A 174 32.21 40.15 -17.72
C ASN A 174 33.33 39.40 -18.42
N CYS A 175 33.56 39.65 -19.69
CA CYS A 175 34.68 39.14 -20.42
C CYS A 175 35.67 40.28 -20.66
N SER A 176 36.95 40.06 -20.41
CA SER A 176 38.05 41.01 -20.63
C SER A 176 39.12 40.36 -21.50
N TRP A 177 39.67 41.17 -22.41
CA TRP A 177 40.80 40.78 -23.26
C TRP A 177 42.09 41.18 -22.57
N GLN A 178 43.01 40.25 -22.38
CA GLN A 178 44.35 40.57 -21.91
C GLN A 178 45.32 40.84 -23.08
N MET A 179 46.55 41.33 -22.77
CA MET A 179 47.48 41.83 -23.78
C MET A 179 47.92 40.83 -24.86
N ASP A 180 47.64 39.55 -24.70
CA ASP A 180 48.04 38.45 -25.61
C ASP A 180 46.85 37.83 -26.38
N ASP A 181 45.81 38.64 -26.68
CA ASP A 181 44.56 38.18 -27.34
C ASP A 181 43.82 37.09 -26.55
N GLU A 182 43.99 37.06 -25.22
CA GLU A 182 43.32 36.09 -24.33
C GLU A 182 41.99 36.62 -23.83
N GLU A 183 40.93 35.89 -24.11
CA GLU A 183 39.61 36.18 -23.53
C GLU A 183 39.47 35.45 -22.19
N GLN A 184 39.36 36.25 -21.14
CA GLN A 184 39.01 35.74 -19.80
C GLN A 184 37.61 36.18 -19.45
N CYS A 185 36.74 35.22 -19.22
CA CYS A 185 35.34 35.47 -18.87
C CYS A 185 35.07 35.13 -17.40
N GLN A 186 34.27 35.96 -16.77
CA GLN A 186 33.74 35.72 -15.42
C GLN A 186 32.23 35.94 -15.41
N LEU A 187 31.49 34.96 -14.95
CA LEU A 187 30.07 35.06 -14.66
C LEU A 187 29.91 35.17 -13.15
N SER A 188 29.44 36.31 -12.66
CA SER A 188 29.39 36.56 -11.22
C SER A 188 28.08 37.18 -10.76
N LEU A 189 27.80 37.03 -9.47
CA LEU A 189 26.72 37.76 -8.81
C LEU A 189 27.19 39.21 -8.55
N PRO A 190 26.41 40.22 -8.96
CA PRO A 190 26.81 41.62 -8.81
C PRO A 190 27.22 42.00 -7.38
N GLY A 191 28.37 42.69 -7.25
CA GLY A 191 28.88 43.15 -5.97
C GLY A 191 29.53 42.08 -5.08
N THR A 192 29.75 40.87 -5.64
CA THR A 192 30.42 39.77 -4.91
C THR A 192 31.50 39.13 -5.77
N GLU A 193 32.41 38.39 -5.16
CA GLU A 193 33.39 37.55 -5.85
C GLU A 193 32.82 36.16 -6.17
N PHE A 194 31.56 35.90 -5.84
CA PHE A 194 30.93 34.62 -6.07
C PHE A 194 30.55 34.47 -7.56
N GLY A 195 31.16 33.47 -8.22
CA GLY A 195 30.96 33.29 -9.65
C GLY A 195 31.71 32.12 -10.24
N LEU A 196 31.56 31.95 -11.55
CA LEU A 196 32.32 31.03 -12.39
C LEU A 196 33.38 31.84 -13.15
N ALA A 197 34.51 31.23 -13.45
CA ALA A 197 35.55 31.84 -14.26
C ALA A 197 36.07 30.82 -15.27
N TRP A 198 36.34 31.30 -16.49
CA TRP A 198 36.94 30.46 -17.53
C TRP A 198 37.81 31.28 -18.47
N SER A 199 38.81 30.59 -19.07
CA SER A 199 39.71 31.19 -20.03
C SER A 199 39.79 30.32 -21.29
N ALA A 200 39.94 30.96 -22.43
CA ALA A 200 40.15 30.26 -23.69
C ALA A 200 41.56 29.64 -23.79
N TRP A 201 42.47 29.97 -22.88
CA TRP A 201 43.88 29.59 -22.94
C TRP A 201 44.23 28.34 -22.09
N PRO A 202 45.00 27.37 -22.62
CA PRO A 202 45.46 26.22 -21.88
C PRO A 202 46.38 26.61 -20.72
N GLY A 203 46.11 26.14 -19.51
CA GLY A 203 46.97 26.35 -18.32
C GLY A 203 46.45 27.41 -17.36
N GLN A 204 45.39 28.14 -17.73
CA GLN A 204 44.65 28.99 -16.78
C GLN A 204 43.72 28.16 -15.86
N ARG A 205 43.36 28.77 -14.76
CA ARG A 205 42.48 28.14 -13.78
C ARG A 205 41.03 28.47 -14.08
N ASP A 206 40.29 27.47 -14.55
CA ASP A 206 38.83 27.57 -14.68
C ASP A 206 38.14 27.19 -13.38
N VAL A 207 37.00 27.84 -13.11
CA VAL A 207 36.14 27.56 -11.97
C VAL A 207 34.77 27.12 -12.49
N PRO A 208 34.57 25.84 -12.83
CA PRO A 208 33.31 25.34 -13.39
C PRO A 208 32.20 25.19 -12.37
N MET A 209 32.51 25.18 -11.07
CA MET A 209 31.52 25.14 -10.02
C MET A 209 32.00 25.94 -8.80
N ASN A 210 31.10 26.74 -8.27
CA ASN A 210 31.30 27.48 -7.03
C ASN A 210 30.07 27.33 -6.14
N LEU A 211 30.29 27.09 -4.86
CA LEU A 211 29.27 26.86 -3.84
C LEU A 211 29.56 27.74 -2.63
N THR A 212 28.58 28.49 -2.18
CA THR A 212 28.69 29.36 -1.01
C THR A 212 27.42 29.38 -0.20
N THR A 213 27.48 29.94 0.99
CA THR A 213 26.34 30.16 1.87
C THR A 213 26.20 31.62 2.24
N ALA A 214 25.00 32.12 2.29
CA ALA A 214 24.70 33.50 2.68
C ALA A 214 23.59 33.54 3.74
N VAL A 215 23.66 34.52 4.64
CA VAL A 215 22.57 34.74 5.62
C VAL A 215 21.35 35.34 4.94
N ASN A 216 21.58 36.29 4.01
CA ASN A 216 20.54 36.82 3.14
C ASN A 216 20.86 36.37 1.72
N GLY A 217 19.93 35.68 1.12
CA GLY A 217 20.07 35.21 -0.26
C GLY A 217 19.73 36.29 -1.29
N THR A 218 19.90 35.91 -2.54
CA THR A 218 19.56 36.74 -3.71
C THR A 218 18.05 36.69 -3.99
N VAL A 219 17.45 35.53 -3.82
CA VAL A 219 16.02 35.26 -4.09
C VAL A 219 15.24 34.80 -2.85
N HIS A 220 15.93 34.43 -1.78
CA HIS A 220 15.35 34.11 -0.48
C HIS A 220 15.85 35.10 0.57
N SER A 221 14.94 35.59 1.41
CA SER A 221 15.26 36.53 2.48
C SER A 221 14.45 36.23 3.74
N GLY A 222 15.05 36.49 4.92
CA GLY A 222 14.38 36.28 6.19
C GLY A 222 14.24 34.82 6.60
N GLU A 223 15.11 33.96 6.11
CA GLU A 223 15.09 32.52 6.40
C GLU A 223 15.67 32.23 7.78
N SER A 224 15.26 31.12 8.39
CA SER A 224 15.74 30.70 9.71
C SER A 224 17.17 30.13 9.69
N LEU A 225 17.58 29.60 8.54
CA LEU A 225 18.91 29.04 8.28
C LEU A 225 19.56 29.71 7.08
N PRO A 226 20.90 29.67 6.93
CA PRO A 226 21.56 30.26 5.77
C PRO A 226 21.12 29.59 4.50
N VAL A 227 21.05 30.35 3.42
CA VAL A 227 20.80 29.86 2.07
C VAL A 227 22.10 29.34 1.46
N VAL A 228 21.98 28.32 0.64
CA VAL A 228 23.08 27.73 -0.13
C VAL A 228 22.95 28.19 -1.57
N GLN A 229 23.99 28.83 -2.10
CA GLN A 229 24.04 29.31 -3.48
C GLN A 229 25.06 28.48 -4.27
N MET A 230 24.68 28.02 -5.44
CA MET A 230 25.54 27.29 -6.36
C MET A 230 25.50 27.94 -7.74
N MET A 231 26.67 28.06 -8.32
CA MET A 231 26.84 28.25 -9.76
C MET A 231 27.60 27.06 -10.32
N MET A 232 27.11 26.46 -11.37
CA MET A 232 27.75 25.30 -12.01
C MET A 232 27.55 25.37 -13.53
N ALA A 233 28.61 25.15 -14.31
CA ALA A 233 28.56 24.95 -15.73
C ALA A 233 28.62 23.45 -16.06
N LYS A 234 27.61 22.95 -16.80
CA LYS A 234 27.53 21.56 -17.27
C LYS A 234 27.72 21.53 -18.78
N GLY A 235 28.62 20.70 -19.29
CA GLY A 235 28.85 20.56 -20.73
C GLY A 235 27.62 19.97 -21.45
N SER A 236 27.52 20.28 -22.74
CA SER A 236 26.42 19.83 -23.63
C SER A 236 26.31 18.31 -23.82
N ASN A 237 27.35 17.53 -23.52
CA ASN A 237 27.32 16.08 -23.60
C ASN A 237 27.04 15.49 -22.19
N SER A 238 26.06 14.65 -22.10
CA SER A 238 25.56 14.00 -20.87
C SER A 238 26.59 13.18 -20.07
N ASN A 239 27.77 12.95 -20.59
CA ASN A 239 28.91 12.38 -19.89
C ASN A 239 29.77 13.49 -19.30
N SER A 240 29.35 14.00 -18.16
CA SER A 240 29.91 15.13 -17.41
C SER A 240 31.38 15.07 -17.00
N THR A 241 32.09 14.01 -17.32
CA THR A 241 33.54 13.89 -17.15
C THR A 241 34.36 14.65 -18.23
N ALA A 242 33.71 15.13 -19.29
CA ALA A 242 34.40 15.85 -20.37
C ALA A 242 34.85 17.28 -20.01
N LEU A 243 34.23 17.90 -19.01
CA LEU A 243 34.72 19.20 -18.46
C LEU A 243 36.08 19.06 -17.74
N ALA A 244 36.48 17.85 -17.37
CA ALA A 244 37.71 17.63 -16.61
C ALA A 244 39.00 17.73 -17.47
N PHE A 245 38.87 17.67 -18.79
CA PHE A 245 40.07 17.57 -19.64
C PHE A 245 40.00 18.48 -20.88
N GLY A 246 40.10 19.77 -20.66
CA GLY A 246 40.56 20.67 -21.73
C GLY A 246 39.54 21.38 -22.60
N ASN A 247 38.25 21.28 -22.32
CA ASN A 247 37.26 22.18 -22.90
C ASN A 247 36.80 23.16 -21.82
N SER A 248 37.29 24.38 -21.89
CA SER A 248 36.79 25.54 -21.20
C SER A 248 35.25 25.62 -21.26
N ILE A 249 34.62 26.24 -20.26
CA ILE A 249 33.22 26.59 -20.29
C ILE A 249 32.95 27.26 -21.62
N SER A 250 32.27 26.59 -22.52
CA SER A 250 31.93 27.12 -23.86
C SER A 250 30.55 27.72 -23.83
N ASN A 251 30.21 28.56 -24.84
CA ASN A 251 28.87 29.09 -25.04
C ASN A 251 27.78 28.00 -25.17
N ALA A 252 28.17 26.74 -25.31
CA ALA A 252 27.27 25.58 -25.33
C ALA A 252 27.05 24.91 -23.95
N SER A 253 27.70 25.41 -22.89
CA SER A 253 27.51 24.87 -21.54
C SER A 253 26.17 25.37 -20.95
N THR A 254 25.42 24.45 -20.32
CA THR A 254 24.25 24.83 -19.52
C THR A 254 24.72 25.34 -18.16
N ILE A 255 24.32 26.54 -17.79
CA ILE A 255 24.68 27.15 -16.52
C ILE A 255 23.53 27.02 -15.55
N PHE A 256 23.80 26.38 -14.42
CA PHE A 256 22.91 26.33 -13.26
C PHE A 256 23.36 27.39 -12.27
N ALA A 257 22.42 28.26 -11.88
CA ALA A 257 22.60 29.23 -10.81
C ALA A 257 21.41 29.11 -9.86
N THR A 258 21.60 28.37 -8.80
CA THR A 258 20.52 27.93 -7.92
C THR A 258 20.82 28.29 -6.48
N GLU A 259 19.80 28.83 -5.83
CA GLU A 259 19.79 29.15 -4.40
C GLU A 259 18.76 28.28 -3.70
N CYS A 260 19.19 27.56 -2.67
CA CYS A 260 18.35 26.72 -1.84
C CYS A 260 18.32 27.21 -0.41
N ALA A 261 17.14 27.51 0.10
CA ALA A 261 16.90 27.83 1.50
C ALA A 261 16.47 26.58 2.26
N PHE A 262 16.95 26.44 3.51
CA PHE A 262 16.47 25.46 4.47
C PHE A 262 15.60 26.13 5.50
N GLN A 263 14.32 25.88 5.49
CA GLN A 263 13.36 26.50 6.41
C GLN A 263 12.99 25.52 7.51
N ILE A 264 13.08 25.96 8.78
CA ILE A 264 12.52 25.23 9.90
C ILE A 264 11.02 25.43 9.89
N CYS A 265 10.28 24.33 9.81
CA CYS A 265 8.84 24.31 9.69
C CYS A 265 8.22 23.28 10.62
N VAL A 266 6.91 23.34 10.81
CA VAL A 266 6.11 22.23 11.28
C VAL A 266 5.46 21.56 10.07
N GLN A 267 5.56 20.25 9.99
CA GLN A 267 4.92 19.44 8.97
C GLN A 267 3.83 18.58 9.61
N SER A 268 2.65 18.59 9.03
CA SER A 268 1.61 17.60 9.32
C SER A 268 1.73 16.45 8.34
N VAL A 269 1.88 15.23 8.85
CA VAL A 269 2.08 14.02 8.06
C VAL A 269 1.16 12.90 8.52
N ARG A 270 0.80 12.00 7.60
CA ARG A 270 0.11 10.76 7.92
C ARG A 270 1.02 9.57 7.59
N PRO A 271 1.69 9.00 8.60
CA PRO A 271 2.56 7.86 8.41
C PRO A 271 1.76 6.58 8.17
N ARG A 272 2.35 5.67 7.40
CA ARG A 272 1.85 4.30 7.21
C ARG A 272 2.99 3.35 6.90
N VAL A 273 2.86 2.11 7.32
CA VAL A 273 3.77 1.02 6.94
C VAL A 273 2.96 -0.01 6.16
N ASN A 274 3.45 -0.40 5.02
CA ASN A 274 2.82 -1.38 4.15
C ASN A 274 3.87 -2.44 3.76
N ASN A 275 3.62 -3.69 4.10
CA ASN A 275 4.56 -4.80 3.87
C ASN A 275 5.98 -4.50 4.38
N GLY A 276 6.09 -3.86 5.55
CA GLY A 276 7.37 -3.51 6.17
C GLY A 276 8.04 -2.24 5.61
N VAL A 277 7.48 -1.63 4.57
CA VAL A 277 8.02 -0.38 3.99
C VAL A 277 7.27 0.81 4.56
N TYR A 278 8.02 1.80 5.04
CA TYR A 278 7.50 3.05 5.57
C TYR A 278 7.14 4.01 4.45
N TYR A 279 5.98 4.63 4.56
CA TYR A 279 5.49 5.70 3.69
C TYR A 279 4.91 6.82 4.54
N GLU A 280 4.90 8.02 3.98
CA GLU A 280 4.33 9.17 4.66
C GLU A 280 3.69 10.11 3.64
N ASP A 281 2.44 10.47 3.90
CA ASP A 281 1.69 11.43 3.11
C ASP A 281 1.78 12.79 3.79
N SER A 282 2.36 13.80 3.12
CA SER A 282 2.41 15.17 3.62
C SER A 282 1.03 15.82 3.48
N ILE A 283 0.52 16.33 4.59
CA ILE A 283 -0.80 17.01 4.63
C ILE A 283 -0.60 18.51 4.44
N ASP A 284 0.21 19.13 5.31
CA ASP A 284 0.41 20.58 5.29
C ASP A 284 1.77 20.98 5.90
N TRP A 285 2.18 22.24 5.65
CA TRP A 285 3.41 22.85 6.12
C TRP A 285 3.16 24.21 6.72
N TRP A 286 3.77 24.48 7.89
CA TRP A 286 3.76 25.80 8.53
C TRP A 286 5.18 26.25 8.84
N CYS A 287 5.64 27.33 8.18
CA CYS A 287 7.01 27.82 8.28
C CYS A 287 7.11 29.21 8.92
N ASN A 288 6.00 29.84 9.30
CA ASN A 288 6.02 31.14 9.97
C ASN A 288 6.49 30.96 11.40
N PHE A 289 7.55 31.66 11.77
CA PHE A 289 8.18 31.57 13.09
C PHE A 289 8.24 32.93 13.78
N THR A 290 8.34 32.90 15.11
CA THR A 290 8.63 34.05 15.96
C THR A 290 9.88 33.75 16.78
N LEU A 291 10.67 34.80 17.03
CA LEU A 291 11.83 34.71 17.94
C LEU A 291 11.41 35.18 19.34
N GLN A 292 11.27 34.24 20.25
CA GLN A 292 10.92 34.55 21.63
C GLN A 292 12.17 34.61 22.53
N THR A 293 12.21 35.60 23.42
CA THR A 293 13.17 35.62 24.53
C THR A 293 12.65 34.76 25.67
N MET A 294 13.40 33.73 26.07
CA MET A 294 13.03 32.90 27.22
C MET A 294 12.98 33.72 28.51
N PRO A 295 12.00 33.44 29.39
CA PRO A 295 11.94 34.13 30.71
C PRO A 295 13.21 33.89 31.50
N THR A 296 13.63 34.93 32.24
CA THR A 296 14.87 35.00 33.05
C THR A 296 15.05 33.90 34.11
N ASN A 297 13.98 33.17 34.45
CA ASN A 297 14.07 32.07 35.43
C ASN A 297 14.84 30.83 34.90
N TYR A 298 15.04 30.70 33.62
CA TYR A 298 15.90 29.67 33.03
C TYR A 298 17.39 29.98 33.16
N SER A 299 17.74 31.25 33.36
CA SER A 299 19.14 31.71 33.53
C SER A 299 19.78 31.27 34.83
N LEU A 300 18.99 30.86 35.85
CA LEU A 300 19.50 30.44 37.16
C LEU A 300 20.10 29.02 37.16
N LEU A 301 19.70 28.19 36.18
CA LEU A 301 20.22 26.82 36.04
C LEU A 301 21.52 26.75 35.21
N HIS A 302 21.84 27.79 34.45
CA HIS A 302 23.01 27.84 33.56
C HIS A 302 23.71 29.18 33.73
N LYS A 303 24.37 29.31 34.87
CA LYS A 303 25.08 30.54 35.33
C LYS A 303 26.15 31.03 34.35
N ASP A 304 26.52 30.22 33.35
CA ASP A 304 27.65 30.47 32.46
C ASP A 304 27.24 30.89 31.03
N ASN A 305 25.97 31.24 30.79
CA ASN A 305 25.53 31.64 29.45
C ASN A 305 24.77 32.98 29.44
N PRO A 306 25.49 34.10 29.31
CA PRO A 306 24.92 35.45 29.36
C PRO A 306 24.21 35.90 28.08
N VAL A 307 24.24 35.11 27.02
CA VAL A 307 23.49 35.39 25.77
C VAL A 307 22.06 34.99 25.97
N GLY A 308 21.15 35.96 25.99
CA GLY A 308 19.72 35.74 26.18
C GLY A 308 19.20 34.60 25.31
N TRP A 309 18.69 33.57 25.97
CA TRP A 309 18.16 32.39 25.34
C TRP A 309 16.98 32.78 24.43
N ARG A 310 17.22 32.77 23.16
CA ARG A 310 16.16 32.94 22.16
C ARG A 310 15.73 31.55 21.68
N ARG A 311 14.44 31.37 21.58
CA ARG A 311 13.86 30.18 20.96
C ARG A 311 13.16 30.62 19.69
N LEU A 312 13.41 29.92 18.61
CA LEU A 312 12.57 30.00 17.42
C LEU A 312 11.30 29.19 17.72
N GLU A 313 10.15 29.85 17.65
CA GLU A 313 8.85 29.22 17.93
C GLU A 313 7.95 29.28 16.73
N LEU A 314 7.27 28.15 16.50
CA LEU A 314 6.26 27.96 15.45
C LEU A 314 4.94 27.57 16.11
N SER A 315 3.89 28.30 15.78
CA SER A 315 2.54 28.08 16.29
C SER A 315 1.57 27.96 15.12
N PRO A 316 1.46 26.78 14.50
CA PRO A 316 0.52 26.56 13.41
C PRO A 316 -0.92 26.78 13.89
N PRO A 317 -1.81 27.36 13.05
CA PRO A 317 -3.23 27.53 13.35
C PRO A 317 -4.03 26.24 13.07
N TRP A 318 -3.46 25.08 13.42
CA TRP A 318 -4.02 23.77 13.14
C TRP A 318 -4.75 23.20 14.36
N ALA A 319 -5.59 22.19 14.13
CA ALA A 319 -6.30 21.43 15.13
C ALA A 319 -5.93 19.93 15.07
N GLU A 320 -6.74 19.07 15.68
CA GLU A 320 -6.53 17.62 15.75
C GLU A 320 -6.50 16.93 14.38
N ASP A 321 -7.18 17.49 13.38
CA ASP A 321 -7.19 17.00 12.00
C ASP A 321 -5.80 17.03 11.33
N HIS A 322 -4.90 17.89 11.84
CA HIS A 322 -3.48 17.98 11.46
C HIS A 322 -2.54 17.32 12.49
N GLY A 323 -3.08 16.66 13.51
CA GLY A 323 -2.29 15.98 14.55
C GLY A 323 -1.73 16.88 15.62
N MET A 324 -2.31 18.07 15.82
CA MET A 324 -1.94 18.99 16.90
C MET A 324 -2.79 18.78 18.14
N GLN A 325 -2.15 18.88 19.31
CA GLN A 325 -2.87 18.98 20.58
C GLN A 325 -3.19 20.45 20.89
N PRO A 326 -4.29 20.73 21.61
CA PRO A 326 -4.62 22.09 22.04
C PRO A 326 -3.48 22.77 22.80
N GLY A 327 -3.04 23.95 22.32
CA GLY A 327 -1.94 24.71 22.95
C GLY A 327 -0.54 24.18 22.68
N GLN A 328 -0.36 23.22 21.79
CA GLN A 328 0.96 22.73 21.41
C GLN A 328 1.71 23.77 20.58
N THR A 329 2.94 24.03 20.95
CA THR A 329 3.89 24.87 20.21
C THR A 329 5.13 24.07 19.83
N PHE A 330 5.75 24.47 18.74
CA PHE A 330 6.97 23.84 18.24
C PHE A 330 8.13 24.81 18.34
N GLY A 331 9.35 24.29 18.51
CA GLY A 331 10.48 25.21 18.57
C GLY A 331 11.85 24.58 18.54
N ILE A 332 12.83 25.44 18.24
CA ILE A 332 14.26 25.10 18.26
C ILE A 332 15.02 26.08 19.16
N ALA A 333 15.87 25.54 20.03
CA ALA A 333 16.76 26.36 20.84
C ALA A 333 17.75 27.15 19.96
N SER A 334 18.05 28.38 20.33
CA SER A 334 18.97 29.26 19.59
C SER A 334 20.37 28.65 19.42
N SER A 335 20.87 27.93 20.42
CA SER A 335 22.15 27.22 20.35
C SER A 335 22.13 26.11 19.27
N SER A 336 21.04 25.36 19.18
CA SER A 336 20.86 24.34 18.14
C SER A 336 20.73 24.96 16.75
N LEU A 337 20.04 26.08 16.64
CA LEU A 337 19.94 26.83 15.37
C LEU A 337 21.31 27.34 14.92
N SER A 338 22.12 27.87 15.86
CA SER A 338 23.48 28.32 15.56
C SER A 338 24.40 27.18 15.13
N SER A 339 24.27 26.00 15.76
CA SER A 339 25.04 24.82 15.37
C SER A 339 24.66 24.28 13.99
N LEU A 340 23.37 24.30 13.67
CA LEU A 340 22.88 23.94 12.31
C LEU A 340 23.41 24.95 11.28
N THR A 341 23.34 26.23 11.55
CA THR A 341 23.89 27.29 10.70
C THR A 341 25.37 27.05 10.40
N GLY A 342 26.19 26.89 11.43
CA GLY A 342 27.63 26.64 11.26
C GLY A 342 27.93 25.34 10.52
N PHE A 343 27.11 24.32 10.70
CA PHE A 343 27.24 23.05 9.97
C PHE A 343 26.94 23.21 8.48
N ILE A 344 25.82 23.86 8.13
CA ILE A 344 25.46 24.13 6.73
C ILE A 344 26.54 24.96 6.04
N GLN A 345 27.01 26.03 6.71
CA GLN A 345 28.10 26.86 6.22
C GLN A 345 29.39 26.07 6.00
N GLY A 346 29.66 25.09 6.88
CA GLY A 346 30.87 24.27 6.80
C GLY A 346 30.85 23.22 5.67
N ILE A 347 29.69 22.69 5.29
CA ILE A 347 29.62 21.61 4.28
C ILE A 347 29.26 22.10 2.89
N PHE A 348 28.53 23.21 2.75
CA PHE A 348 28.12 23.78 1.47
C PHE A 348 28.93 25.01 1.11
N ALA A 349 30.25 24.85 1.01
CA ALA A 349 31.13 25.94 0.63
C ALA A 349 32.35 25.43 -0.10
N GLY A 350 32.81 26.18 -1.10
CA GLY A 350 34.04 25.94 -1.83
C GLY A 350 33.84 25.96 -3.34
N ALA A 351 34.93 25.70 -4.05
CA ALA A 351 34.94 25.72 -5.51
C ALA A 351 35.64 24.47 -6.08
N VAL A 352 35.15 24.04 -7.23
CA VAL A 352 35.87 23.12 -8.10
C VAL A 352 36.68 23.93 -9.08
N THR A 353 37.95 23.65 -9.21
CA THR A 353 38.84 24.33 -10.15
C THR A 353 39.51 23.32 -11.06
N VAL A 354 39.62 23.67 -12.32
CA VAL A 354 40.32 22.89 -13.34
C VAL A 354 41.52 23.67 -13.82
N MET A 355 42.69 23.05 -13.77
CA MET A 355 43.92 23.53 -14.41
C MET A 355 44.44 22.37 -15.22
N SER A 356 44.21 22.42 -16.55
CA SER A 356 44.51 21.28 -17.41
C SER A 356 45.98 20.78 -17.22
N PRO A 357 46.22 19.50 -16.95
CA PRO A 357 45.28 18.38 -16.93
C PRO A 357 44.69 18.03 -15.53
N SER A 358 44.82 18.88 -14.53
CA SER A 358 44.41 18.57 -13.14
C SER A 358 43.10 19.22 -12.74
N LEU A 359 42.26 18.46 -12.00
CA LEU A 359 41.07 18.94 -11.33
C LEU A 359 41.36 19.02 -9.83
N SER A 360 40.99 20.13 -9.22
CA SER A 360 41.11 20.34 -7.77
C SER A 360 39.79 20.76 -7.15
N ILE A 361 39.47 20.19 -6.01
CA ILE A 361 38.32 20.58 -5.20
C ILE A 361 38.86 21.36 -4.01
N LEU A 362 38.47 22.63 -3.93
CA LEU A 362 38.98 23.59 -2.92
C LEU A 362 37.88 23.98 -1.94
N PRO A 363 37.73 23.25 -0.81
CA PRO A 363 36.87 23.70 0.27
C PRO A 363 37.52 24.86 1.01
N PRO A 364 36.74 25.77 1.63
CA PRO A 364 37.32 26.71 2.58
C PRO A 364 37.85 25.94 3.78
N GLN A 365 39.06 26.31 4.26
CA GLN A 365 39.66 25.81 5.51
C GLN A 365 39.87 24.28 5.61
N SER A 366 40.27 23.60 4.56
CA SER A 366 40.73 22.19 4.62
C SER A 366 39.70 21.19 5.22
N MET A 367 38.42 21.47 5.15
CA MET A 367 37.37 20.55 5.65
C MET A 367 37.15 19.38 4.67
N TYR A 368 37.56 18.19 5.06
CA TYR A 368 37.36 16.97 4.25
C TYR A 368 35.92 16.74 3.84
N ALA A 369 34.98 16.95 4.77
CA ALA A 369 33.56 16.76 4.49
C ALA A 369 33.02 17.72 3.44
N ALA A 370 33.44 18.98 3.43
CA ALA A 370 33.08 19.94 2.38
C ALA A 370 33.64 19.53 1.03
N ARG A 371 34.84 19.00 0.99
CA ARG A 371 35.47 18.49 -0.23
C ARG A 371 34.66 17.34 -0.84
N ASP A 372 34.23 16.39 0.00
CA ASP A 372 33.47 15.22 -0.43
C ASP A 372 32.07 15.63 -0.91
N VAL A 373 31.41 16.56 -0.23
CA VAL A 373 30.10 17.10 -0.62
C VAL A 373 30.20 17.88 -1.95
N LEU A 374 31.21 18.73 -2.11
CA LEU A 374 31.47 19.41 -3.38
C LEU A 374 31.67 18.43 -4.53
N GLY A 375 32.47 17.38 -4.31
CA GLY A 375 32.69 16.33 -5.30
C GLY A 375 31.41 15.59 -5.64
N SER A 376 30.60 15.21 -4.66
CA SER A 376 29.34 14.52 -4.87
C SER A 376 28.34 15.36 -5.67
N ILE A 377 28.22 16.65 -5.38
CA ILE A 377 27.37 17.58 -6.12
C ILE A 377 27.91 17.76 -7.55
N PHE A 378 29.21 17.98 -7.71
CA PHE A 378 29.81 18.21 -9.02
C PHE A 378 29.62 17.02 -9.96
N TYR A 379 29.87 15.81 -9.49
CA TYR A 379 29.72 14.59 -10.28
C TYR A 379 28.28 14.05 -10.33
N GLY A 380 27.38 14.56 -9.53
CA GLY A 380 26.01 14.04 -9.42
C GLY A 380 25.90 12.66 -8.77
N ASN A 381 26.94 12.24 -8.03
CA ASN A 381 26.98 10.93 -7.39
C ASN A 381 26.30 10.96 -6.01
N ILE A 382 25.02 11.30 -6.01
CA ILE A 382 24.17 11.42 -4.82
C ILE A 382 23.01 10.43 -4.94
N SER A 383 22.67 9.77 -3.85
CA SER A 383 21.58 8.79 -3.82
C SER A 383 20.25 9.38 -4.30
N GLY A 384 19.65 8.74 -5.31
CA GLY A 384 18.35 9.14 -5.86
C GLY A 384 18.38 10.39 -6.76
N CYS A 385 19.58 10.89 -7.15
CA CYS A 385 19.74 12.12 -7.93
C CYS A 385 20.20 11.89 -9.38
N ALA A 386 20.24 10.66 -9.84
CA ALA A 386 20.82 10.34 -11.15
C ALA A 386 20.07 10.98 -12.34
N ASP A 387 18.78 11.26 -12.17
CA ASP A 387 17.92 11.82 -13.21
C ASP A 387 17.69 13.34 -13.06
N GLU A 388 18.28 13.96 -12.03
CA GLU A 388 18.12 15.39 -11.75
C GLU A 388 19.22 16.19 -12.45
N ASP A 389 18.84 17.19 -13.22
CA ASP A 389 19.80 18.06 -13.92
C ASP A 389 20.53 19.01 -12.96
N ASP A 390 19.83 19.52 -11.95
CA ASP A 390 20.39 20.39 -10.92
C ASP A 390 20.70 19.57 -9.66
N HIS A 391 21.96 19.22 -9.51
CA HIS A 391 22.43 18.39 -8.39
C HIS A 391 22.28 19.07 -7.03
N LEU A 392 22.26 20.43 -6.97
CA LEU A 392 22.05 21.14 -5.70
C LEU A 392 20.61 20.96 -5.21
N VAL A 393 19.63 21.02 -6.09
CA VAL A 393 18.22 20.82 -5.71
C VAL A 393 18.03 19.45 -5.08
N CYS A 394 18.59 18.42 -5.68
CA CYS A 394 18.54 17.07 -5.16
C CYS A 394 19.30 16.93 -3.83
N ALA A 395 20.53 17.48 -3.74
CA ALA A 395 21.32 17.48 -2.51
C ALA A 395 20.58 18.17 -1.36
N ALA A 396 19.98 19.32 -1.63
CA ALA A 396 19.21 20.08 -0.63
C ALA A 396 17.97 19.30 -0.16
N ASN A 397 17.24 18.66 -1.07
CA ASN A 397 16.12 17.81 -0.72
C ASN A 397 16.53 16.61 0.18
N ASN A 398 17.63 15.96 -0.16
CA ASN A 398 18.15 14.85 0.62
C ASN A 398 18.63 15.31 2.01
N ALA A 399 19.40 16.41 2.08
CA ALA A 399 19.85 16.97 3.34
C ALA A 399 18.67 17.39 4.25
N ALA A 400 17.65 18.04 3.68
CA ALA A 400 16.45 18.43 4.42
C ALA A 400 15.67 17.23 4.99
N LYS A 401 15.53 16.14 4.22
CA LYS A 401 14.93 14.88 4.72
C LYS A 401 15.74 14.27 5.85
N ALA A 402 17.07 14.25 5.74
CA ALA A 402 17.98 13.75 6.77
C ALA A 402 17.91 14.59 8.05
N MET A 403 17.86 15.91 7.90
CA MET A 403 17.68 16.83 9.02
C MET A 403 16.31 16.61 9.68
N THR A 404 15.24 16.50 8.90
CA THR A 404 13.88 16.22 9.41
C THR A 404 13.84 14.93 10.21
N LYS A 405 14.43 13.84 9.69
CA LYS A 405 14.55 12.58 10.45
C LYS A 405 15.21 12.80 11.80
N THR A 406 16.34 13.52 11.82
CA THR A 406 17.09 13.75 13.06
C THR A 406 16.30 14.59 14.05
N LEU A 407 15.58 15.62 13.59
CA LEU A 407 14.69 16.41 14.43
C LEU A 407 13.61 15.55 15.08
N ARG A 408 12.96 14.67 14.29
CA ARG A 408 11.90 13.78 14.77
C ARG A 408 12.40 12.75 15.78
N ASP A 409 13.56 12.16 15.51
CA ASP A 409 14.12 11.10 16.35
C ASP A 409 14.77 11.64 17.63
N SER A 410 15.02 12.95 17.75
CA SER A 410 15.77 13.54 18.84
C SER A 410 15.16 13.30 20.22
N ALA A 411 13.84 13.40 20.35
CA ALA A 411 13.14 13.14 21.61
C ALA A 411 13.24 11.67 22.03
N PHE A 412 13.10 10.74 21.09
CA PHE A 412 13.23 9.31 21.32
C PHE A 412 14.65 8.92 21.73
N VAL A 413 15.66 9.44 21.05
CA VAL A 413 17.07 9.21 21.39
C VAL A 413 17.40 9.79 22.76
N ALA A 414 16.91 10.99 23.08
CA ALA A 414 17.13 11.62 24.36
C ALA A 414 16.48 10.88 25.55
N SER A 415 15.32 10.28 25.33
CA SER A 415 14.62 9.47 26.34
C SER A 415 15.11 8.03 26.46
N ARG A 416 16.22 7.68 25.83
CA ARG A 416 16.81 6.33 25.81
C ARG A 416 15.85 5.26 25.27
N SER A 417 15.19 5.57 24.18
CA SER A 417 14.28 4.65 23.47
C SER A 417 12.99 4.31 24.25
N ASP A 418 12.49 5.25 25.05
CA ASP A 418 11.19 5.09 25.68
C ASP A 418 10.06 5.44 24.69
N ASN A 419 9.13 4.49 24.48
CA ASN A 419 7.99 4.67 23.57
C ASN A 419 6.99 5.75 24.01
N THR A 420 7.13 6.32 25.20
CA THR A 420 6.28 7.43 25.68
C THR A 420 6.46 8.72 24.87
N THR A 421 7.57 8.85 24.14
CA THR A 421 7.87 10.01 23.27
C THR A 421 7.52 9.77 21.81
N MET A 422 6.83 8.66 21.50
CA MET A 422 6.42 8.31 20.16
C MET A 422 4.91 8.42 19.99
N ALA A 423 4.47 8.79 18.79
CA ALA A 423 3.06 8.78 18.43
C ALA A 423 2.57 7.32 18.29
N ARG A 424 1.45 7.06 18.94
CA ARG A 424 0.81 5.75 18.91
C ARG A 424 -0.05 5.59 17.64
N GLY A 425 0.10 4.46 16.97
CA GLY A 425 -0.68 4.06 15.80
C GLY A 425 -1.36 2.71 16.01
N ARG A 426 -1.95 2.21 14.93
CA ARG A 426 -2.70 0.95 14.86
C ARG A 426 -1.96 -0.05 14.01
N THR A 427 -1.81 -1.26 14.54
CA THR A 427 -1.29 -2.39 13.75
C THR A 427 -2.44 -3.09 13.04
N LEU A 428 -2.21 -3.48 11.80
CA LEU A 428 -3.19 -4.21 10.99
C LEU A 428 -2.73 -5.66 10.84
N ILE A 429 -3.66 -6.59 11.04
CA ILE A 429 -3.47 -8.01 10.76
C ILE A 429 -4.45 -8.45 9.69
N MET A 430 -4.01 -9.38 8.84
CA MET A 430 -4.90 -9.97 7.84
C MET A 430 -5.70 -11.10 8.49
N VAL A 431 -7.01 -10.94 8.54
CA VAL A 431 -7.94 -11.98 9.00
C VAL A 431 -8.86 -12.38 7.87
N ASN A 432 -9.28 -13.65 7.90
CA ASN A 432 -10.23 -14.14 6.92
C ASN A 432 -11.65 -13.79 7.36
N PHE A 433 -12.30 -12.91 6.63
CA PHE A 433 -13.72 -12.60 6.80
C PHE A 433 -14.57 -13.61 6.06
N VAL A 434 -15.65 -14.05 6.71
CA VAL A 434 -16.66 -14.91 6.10
C VAL A 434 -17.65 -14.03 5.34
N ARG A 435 -17.72 -14.22 4.02
CA ARG A 435 -18.70 -13.54 3.18
C ARG A 435 -19.70 -14.55 2.63
N ILE A 436 -20.99 -14.35 2.91
CA ILE A 436 -22.06 -15.20 2.42
C ILE A 436 -22.51 -14.68 1.04
N GLN A 437 -22.45 -15.55 0.04
CA GLN A 437 -22.93 -15.27 -1.31
C GLN A 437 -24.33 -15.87 -1.49
N TRP A 438 -25.35 -15.11 -1.15
CA TRP A 438 -26.77 -15.54 -1.13
C TRP A 438 -27.27 -16.13 -2.44
N VAL A 439 -26.68 -15.80 -3.57
CA VAL A 439 -27.05 -16.34 -4.89
C VAL A 439 -26.94 -17.88 -4.92
N TRP A 440 -25.95 -18.44 -4.21
CA TRP A 440 -25.73 -19.88 -4.18
C TRP A 440 -26.78 -20.67 -3.37
N ILE A 441 -27.61 -20.01 -2.59
CA ILE A 441 -28.72 -20.67 -1.87
C ILE A 441 -29.91 -20.99 -2.80
N ALA A 442 -29.95 -20.39 -3.99
CA ALA A 442 -31.08 -20.53 -4.91
C ALA A 442 -31.35 -21.99 -5.31
N LEU A 443 -30.31 -22.75 -5.67
CA LEU A 443 -30.49 -24.17 -6.05
C LEU A 443 -30.91 -25.05 -4.86
N PRO A 444 -30.26 -24.99 -3.68
CA PRO A 444 -30.71 -25.68 -2.48
C PRO A 444 -32.16 -25.35 -2.11
N ALA A 445 -32.54 -24.09 -2.15
CA ALA A 445 -33.90 -23.65 -1.88
C ALA A 445 -34.91 -24.21 -2.89
N LEU A 446 -34.55 -24.23 -4.18
CA LEU A 446 -35.36 -24.79 -5.24
C LEU A 446 -35.56 -26.31 -5.06
N VAL A 447 -34.49 -27.04 -4.73
CA VAL A 447 -34.57 -28.50 -4.47
C VAL A 447 -35.47 -28.80 -3.27
N LEU A 448 -35.35 -28.01 -2.18
CA LEU A 448 -36.24 -28.14 -1.02
C LEU A 448 -37.68 -27.83 -1.36
N LEU A 449 -37.95 -26.80 -2.15
CA LEU A 449 -39.29 -26.45 -2.62
C LEU A 449 -39.89 -27.57 -3.43
N LEU A 450 -39.13 -28.11 -4.41
CA LEU A 450 -39.58 -29.23 -5.24
C LEU A 450 -39.84 -30.48 -4.40
N ALA A 451 -38.96 -30.79 -3.42
CA ALA A 451 -39.17 -31.93 -2.52
C ALA A 451 -40.44 -31.77 -1.68
N LEU A 452 -40.72 -30.55 -1.18
CA LEU A 452 -41.95 -30.26 -0.44
C LEU A 452 -43.19 -30.39 -1.33
N LEU A 453 -43.15 -29.82 -2.53
CA LEU A 453 -44.26 -29.92 -3.50
C LEU A 453 -44.53 -31.37 -3.90
N THR A 454 -43.46 -32.16 -4.14
CA THR A 454 -43.61 -33.59 -4.45
C THR A 454 -44.20 -34.36 -3.29
N TRP A 455 -43.79 -34.09 -2.08
CA TRP A 455 -44.35 -34.76 -0.88
C TRP A 455 -45.83 -34.43 -0.69
N ILE A 456 -46.21 -33.16 -0.69
CA ILE A 456 -47.60 -32.70 -0.54
C ILE A 456 -48.47 -33.24 -1.69
N GLY A 457 -47.98 -33.08 -2.92
CA GLY A 457 -48.72 -33.54 -4.12
C GLY A 457 -48.86 -35.04 -4.18
N THR A 458 -47.89 -35.81 -3.70
CA THR A 458 -47.99 -37.27 -3.60
C THR A 458 -49.05 -37.70 -2.62
N LEU A 459 -49.14 -37.05 -1.43
CA LEU A 459 -50.16 -37.30 -0.43
C LEU A 459 -51.55 -37.00 -1.01
N TRP A 460 -51.72 -35.84 -1.64
CA TRP A 460 -53.01 -35.44 -2.24
C TRP A 460 -53.44 -36.36 -3.34
N LYS A 461 -52.58 -36.68 -4.31
CA LYS A 461 -52.91 -37.58 -5.44
C LYS A 461 -53.17 -39.01 -4.96
N SER A 462 -52.45 -39.54 -4.00
CA SER A 462 -52.70 -40.84 -3.39
C SER A 462 -54.06 -40.89 -2.70
N SER A 463 -54.43 -39.85 -1.98
CA SER A 463 -55.77 -39.73 -1.35
C SER A 463 -56.88 -39.66 -2.36
N GLN A 464 -56.72 -38.88 -3.44
CA GLN A 464 -57.71 -38.75 -4.52
C GLN A 464 -57.89 -40.07 -5.29
N ALA A 465 -56.82 -40.78 -5.55
CA ALA A 465 -56.88 -42.08 -6.24
C ALA A 465 -57.28 -43.24 -5.32
N LYS A 466 -57.44 -42.98 -4.03
CA LYS A 466 -57.78 -44.01 -2.99
C LYS A 466 -56.80 -45.19 -3.00
N VAL A 467 -55.51 -44.93 -3.32
CA VAL A 467 -54.45 -45.93 -3.36
C VAL A 467 -53.81 -46.05 -1.98
N PRO A 468 -53.57 -47.25 -1.45
CA PRO A 468 -52.82 -47.47 -0.22
C PRO A 468 -51.38 -46.94 -0.30
N ARG A 469 -50.80 -46.63 0.85
CA ARG A 469 -49.43 -46.08 0.94
C ARG A 469 -48.40 -47.22 0.89
N TRP A 470 -48.23 -47.85 -0.27
CA TRP A 470 -47.29 -48.95 -0.47
C TRP A 470 -45.87 -48.48 -0.68
N ARG A 471 -45.66 -47.27 -1.17
CA ARG A 471 -44.33 -46.66 -1.42
C ARG A 471 -43.43 -47.59 -2.26
N ASP A 472 -42.28 -47.97 -1.72
CA ASP A 472 -41.25 -48.84 -2.29
C ASP A 472 -41.37 -50.33 -1.86
N ASP A 473 -42.43 -50.68 -1.13
CA ASP A 473 -42.67 -52.05 -0.71
C ASP A 473 -42.93 -52.97 -1.92
N ILE A 474 -42.22 -54.08 -1.98
CA ILE A 474 -42.29 -55.08 -3.04
C ILE A 474 -43.42 -56.09 -2.77
N LEU A 475 -43.82 -56.27 -1.53
CA LEU A 475 -44.86 -57.25 -1.15
C LEU A 475 -46.18 -57.06 -1.92
N PRO A 476 -46.68 -55.84 -2.12
CA PRO A 476 -47.91 -55.65 -2.91
C PRO A 476 -47.80 -56.20 -4.32
N LEU A 477 -46.63 -56.16 -4.97
CA LEU A 477 -46.42 -56.72 -6.32
C LEU A 477 -46.59 -58.22 -6.32
N LEU A 478 -46.16 -58.92 -5.29
CA LEU A 478 -46.30 -60.37 -5.17
C LEU A 478 -47.76 -60.80 -4.97
N PHE A 479 -48.55 -59.98 -4.26
CA PHE A 479 -49.97 -60.28 -4.01
C PHE A 479 -50.91 -59.77 -5.11
N LEU A 480 -50.48 -58.85 -5.94
CA LEU A 480 -51.20 -58.36 -7.12
C LEU A 480 -51.12 -59.33 -8.29
N TYR A 481 -50.23 -60.30 -8.23
CA TYR A 481 -50.04 -61.30 -9.23
C TYR A 481 -50.93 -62.49 -8.91
N ARG A 482 -52.05 -62.64 -9.65
CA ARG A 482 -52.81 -63.81 -10.05
C ARG A 482 -54.31 -63.78 -9.79
N GLU A 483 -55.05 -63.51 -10.78
CA GLU A 483 -56.19 -64.32 -11.23
C GLU A 483 -56.35 -64.06 -12.76
N ALA A 484 -55.63 -64.79 -13.54
CA ALA A 484 -55.94 -64.96 -14.96
C ALA A 484 -56.31 -66.41 -15.14
N GLU A 485 -57.56 -66.68 -14.91
CA GLU A 485 -58.24 -67.70 -15.70
C GLU A 485 -58.66 -67.02 -17.02
N GLU A 486 -58.25 -67.64 -18.14
CA GLU A 486 -58.50 -67.27 -19.50
C GLU A 486 -57.65 -66.11 -20.10
N VAL A 487 -56.51 -66.37 -20.46
CA VAL A 487 -55.78 -66.30 -21.75
C VAL A 487 -54.30 -66.56 -21.42
N GLN A 488 -53.87 -67.77 -21.57
CA GLN A 488 -52.47 -68.09 -21.69
C GLN A 488 -51.88 -67.47 -22.97
N PRO A 489 -50.87 -66.60 -22.88
CA PRO A 489 -49.62 -66.92 -23.55
C PRO A 489 -48.71 -67.62 -22.51
N GLU A 490 -48.20 -68.76 -22.86
CA GLU A 490 -47.11 -69.43 -22.18
C GLU A 490 -45.99 -68.43 -21.79
N MET A 491 -46.05 -67.93 -20.56
CA MET A 491 -44.90 -67.21 -19.96
C MET A 491 -44.09 -68.21 -19.15
N ASP A 492 -43.47 -69.13 -19.88
CA ASP A 492 -42.33 -69.87 -19.35
C ASP A 492 -41.14 -68.89 -19.21
N GLY A 493 -41.14 -68.16 -18.11
CA GLY A 493 -40.06 -67.12 -17.83
C GLY A 493 -38.71 -67.71 -17.40
N ALA A 494 -38.58 -69.02 -17.42
CA ALA A 494 -37.36 -69.72 -16.99
C ALA A 494 -36.33 -69.86 -18.14
N GLY A 495 -36.13 -68.87 -18.96
CA GLY A 495 -35.15 -68.90 -20.06
C GLY A 495 -35.10 -67.62 -20.91
N GLN A 496 -35.98 -66.68 -20.67
CA GLN A 496 -36.00 -65.44 -21.43
C GLN A 496 -34.99 -64.40 -20.92
N SER A 497 -34.27 -63.77 -21.82
CA SER A 497 -33.39 -62.68 -21.48
C SER A 497 -34.18 -61.46 -20.97
N SER A 498 -33.57 -60.62 -20.11
CA SER A 498 -34.21 -59.41 -19.60
C SER A 498 -34.70 -58.46 -20.72
N ALA A 499 -34.14 -58.55 -21.93
CA ALA A 499 -34.55 -57.79 -23.10
C ALA A 499 -35.86 -58.31 -23.68
N GLN A 500 -36.04 -59.63 -23.75
CA GLN A 500 -37.28 -60.29 -24.22
C GLN A 500 -38.44 -60.06 -23.25
N ILE A 501 -38.20 -60.13 -21.94
CA ILE A 501 -39.18 -59.78 -20.92
C ILE A 501 -39.58 -58.31 -21.02
N ALA A 502 -38.64 -57.42 -21.30
CA ALA A 502 -38.92 -56.01 -21.50
C ALA A 502 -39.81 -55.74 -22.73
N GLU A 503 -39.62 -56.45 -23.84
CA GLU A 503 -40.40 -56.33 -25.05
C GLU A 503 -41.84 -56.83 -24.86
N THR A 504 -42.02 -57.94 -24.15
CA THR A 504 -43.34 -58.43 -23.77
C THR A 504 -44.09 -57.50 -22.83
N CYS A 505 -43.40 -56.89 -21.89
CA CYS A 505 -43.92 -55.87 -20.94
C CYS A 505 -44.35 -54.57 -21.64
N THR A 506 -43.80 -54.22 -22.83
CA THR A 506 -44.22 -53.02 -23.55
C THR A 506 -45.58 -53.17 -24.19
N ALA A 507 -46.00 -54.39 -24.54
CA ALA A 507 -47.31 -54.71 -25.17
C ALA A 507 -48.45 -54.88 -24.14
N ALA A 508 -48.15 -55.33 -22.93
CA ALA A 508 -49.14 -55.57 -21.87
C ALA A 508 -49.62 -54.25 -21.21
N LYS A 509 -50.91 -53.98 -21.31
CA LYS A 509 -51.54 -52.81 -20.59
C LYS A 509 -52.31 -53.31 -19.38
N VAL A 510 -52.00 -52.83 -18.22
CA VAL A 510 -52.62 -53.19 -16.96
C VAL A 510 -53.15 -51.96 -16.19
N GLN A 511 -54.16 -52.16 -15.34
CA GLN A 511 -54.76 -51.15 -14.51
C GLN A 511 -54.97 -51.71 -13.10
N LEU A 512 -54.62 -50.95 -12.07
CA LEU A 512 -54.91 -51.30 -10.68
C LEU A 512 -56.39 -51.02 -10.37
N GLN A 513 -57.16 -52.04 -10.08
CA GLN A 513 -58.56 -51.95 -9.71
C GLN A 513 -58.81 -52.49 -8.29
N ALA A 514 -59.69 -51.82 -7.53
CA ALA A 514 -60.20 -52.30 -6.25
C ALA A 514 -61.46 -53.12 -6.48
N LYS A 515 -61.45 -54.41 -6.18
CA LYS A 515 -62.58 -55.27 -6.20
C LYS A 515 -62.65 -56.06 -4.90
N ASP A 516 -63.77 -56.00 -4.23
CA ASP A 516 -64.06 -56.74 -2.98
C ASP A 516 -62.96 -56.58 -1.87
N LEU A 517 -62.64 -55.30 -1.55
CA LEU A 517 -61.59 -54.97 -0.55
C LEU A 517 -60.18 -55.43 -0.89
N ARG A 518 -59.91 -55.90 -2.12
CA ARG A 518 -58.60 -56.26 -2.62
C ARG A 518 -58.25 -55.45 -3.88
N TYR A 519 -56.99 -55.12 -4.03
CA TYR A 519 -56.46 -54.47 -5.24
C TYR A 519 -55.90 -55.51 -6.20
N ARG A 520 -56.19 -55.39 -7.51
CA ARG A 520 -55.73 -56.29 -8.57
C ARG A 520 -55.21 -55.49 -9.75
N LEU A 521 -54.16 -55.99 -10.41
CA LEU A 521 -53.74 -55.53 -11.74
C LEU A 521 -54.51 -56.33 -12.80
N LEU A 522 -55.40 -55.69 -13.54
CA LEU A 522 -56.16 -56.22 -14.59
C LEU A 522 -55.72 -55.70 -15.95
#